data_96135b0a74b17cd56e4e9b6c275d0249
#
_entry.id   96135b0a74b17cd56e4e9b6c275d0249
#
_cell.length_a   1.000
_cell.length_b   1.000
_cell.length_c   1.000
_cell.angle_alpha   90.00
_cell.angle_beta   90.00
_cell.angle_gamma   90.00
#
_symmetry.space_group_name_H-M   'P 1'
#
loop_
_entity.id
_entity.type
_entity.pdbx_description
1 polymer ?
#
loop_
_entity_poly.entity_id
_entity_poly.type
_entity_poly.pdbx_seq_one_letter_code
_entity_poly.pdbx_strand_id
1 'polypeptide(L)' 'MDQILPPTLSELELDALRQIAAHPVTRHIPAHIQSRLMDIGYVREVLGAIVLTDDGLQRIATGK' A
#
# COMPACT_ATOMS: atom_id res chain seq x y z
N MET A 1 -7.08 14.56 21.99
CA MET A 1 -6.81 14.33 21.82
C MET A 1 -6.65 13.53 20.95
N ASP A 2 -6.85 13.66 20.05
CA ASP A 2 -6.81 12.84 19.13
C ASP A 2 -5.55 12.60 18.59
N GLN A 3 -4.96 11.45 18.57
CA GLN A 3 -3.83 11.20 17.92
C GLN A 3 -4.15 10.70 16.61
N ILE A 4 -3.57 11.22 15.55
CA ILE A 4 -3.75 10.72 14.24
C ILE A 4 -2.66 9.71 14.00
N LEU A 5 -3.00 8.46 14.12
CA LEU A 5 -2.06 7.38 13.90
C LEU A 5 -2.24 6.83 12.51
N PRO A 6 -1.17 6.35 11.87
CA PRO A 6 -1.32 5.69 10.59
C PRO A 6 -2.20 4.45 10.74
N PRO A 7 -2.97 4.10 9.72
CA PRO A 7 -3.78 2.89 9.81
C PRO A 7 -2.91 1.67 10.04
N THR A 8 -3.43 0.75 10.83
CA THR A 8 -2.73 -0.50 11.04
C THR A 8 -2.99 -1.41 9.86
N LEU A 9 -1.93 -1.91 9.26
CA LEU A 9 -2.06 -2.83 8.16
C LEU A 9 -1.90 -4.25 8.65
N SER A 10 -2.69 -5.15 8.08
CA SER A 10 -2.50 -6.57 8.32
C SER A 10 -1.22 -7.02 7.62
N GLU A 11 -0.75 -8.21 7.97
CA GLU A 11 0.43 -8.73 7.31
C GLU A 11 0.23 -8.87 5.82
N LEU A 12 -0.98 -9.27 5.42
CA LEU A 12 -1.26 -9.39 4.00
C LEU A 12 -1.19 -8.05 3.29
N GLU A 13 -1.70 -7.02 3.94
CA GLU A 13 -1.69 -5.68 3.35
C GLU A 13 -0.27 -5.14 3.25
N LEU A 14 0.51 -5.32 4.30
CA LEU A 14 1.87 -4.85 4.30
C LEU A 14 2.72 -5.61 3.29
N ASP A 15 2.49 -6.92 3.20
CA ASP A 15 3.19 -7.72 2.21
C ASP A 15 2.84 -7.29 0.79
N ALA A 16 1.57 -6.95 0.56
CA ALA A 16 1.15 -6.46 -0.74
C ALA A 16 1.88 -5.16 -1.09
N LEU A 17 2.04 -4.26 -0.12
CA LEU A 17 2.81 -3.04 -0.37
C LEU A 17 4.23 -3.35 -0.77
N ARG A 18 4.85 -4.29 -0.08
CA ARG A 18 6.23 -4.66 -0.40
C ARG A 18 6.33 -5.26 -1.78
N GLN A 19 5.34 -6.05 -2.17
CA GLN A 19 5.33 -6.62 -3.50
C GLN A 19 5.19 -5.55 -4.57
N ILE A 20 4.33 -4.57 -4.32
CA ILE A 20 4.18 -3.47 -5.27
C ILE A 20 5.47 -2.70 -5.41
N ALA A 21 6.19 -2.50 -4.30
CA ALA A 21 7.46 -1.79 -4.34
C ALA A 21 8.51 -2.55 -5.15
N ALA A 22 8.53 -3.87 -5.01
CA ALA A 22 9.52 -4.69 -5.70
C ALA A 22 9.12 -4.96 -7.14
N HIS A 23 7.80 -5.11 -7.37
CA HIS A 23 7.30 -5.48 -8.69
C HIS A 23 6.08 -4.63 -9.01
N PRO A 24 6.27 -3.45 -9.61
CA PRO A 24 5.15 -2.54 -9.85
C PRO A 24 4.03 -3.16 -10.68
N VAL A 25 4.34 -4.18 -11.46
CA VAL A 25 3.32 -4.84 -12.24
C VAL A 25 3.01 -6.17 -11.60
N THR A 26 2.34 -6.14 -10.47
CA THR A 26 2.00 -7.37 -9.82
C THR A 26 0.56 -7.71 -10.12
N ARG A 27 0.26 -8.97 -10.25
CA ARG A 27 -1.06 -9.40 -10.62
C ARG A 27 -1.76 -10.21 -9.57
N HIS A 28 -1.13 -10.38 -8.42
CA HIS A 28 -1.68 -11.30 -7.45
C HIS A 28 -2.22 -10.63 -6.21
N ILE A 29 -2.44 -9.35 -6.27
CA ILE A 29 -2.97 -8.66 -5.11
C ILE A 29 -4.49 -8.66 -5.21
N PRO A 30 -5.19 -9.22 -4.21
CA PRO A 30 -6.65 -9.22 -4.24
C PRO A 30 -7.21 -7.81 -4.36
N ALA A 31 -8.33 -7.71 -5.06
CA ALA A 31 -8.92 -6.40 -5.33
C ALA A 31 -9.26 -5.67 -4.04
N HIS A 32 -9.75 -6.37 -3.02
CA HIS A 32 -10.13 -5.70 -1.79
C HIS A 32 -8.91 -5.12 -1.07
N ILE A 33 -7.75 -5.76 -1.21
CA ILE A 33 -6.53 -5.21 -0.62
C ILE A 33 -6.07 -4.00 -1.41
N GLN A 34 -6.15 -4.05 -2.74
CA GLN A 34 -5.82 -2.90 -3.56
C GLN A 34 -6.71 -1.71 -3.20
N SER A 35 -8.01 -1.95 -3.07
CA SER A 35 -8.93 -0.87 -2.73
C SER A 35 -8.59 -0.26 -1.38
N ARG A 36 -8.27 -1.10 -0.43
CA ARG A 36 -7.93 -0.60 0.89
C ARG A 36 -6.68 0.26 0.85
N LEU A 37 -5.66 -0.20 0.14
CA LEU A 37 -4.41 0.56 0.06
C LEU A 37 -4.61 1.87 -0.69
N MET A 38 -5.49 1.89 -1.68
CA MET A 38 -5.82 3.13 -2.37
C MET A 38 -6.57 4.08 -1.46
N ASP A 39 -7.52 3.57 -0.66
CA ASP A 39 -8.27 4.39 0.25
C ASP A 39 -7.38 5.03 1.31
N ILE A 40 -6.38 4.30 1.77
CA ILE A 40 -5.43 4.82 2.73
C ILE A 40 -4.50 5.84 2.09
N GLY A 41 -4.26 5.70 0.78
CA GLY A 41 -3.37 6.60 0.08
C GLY A 41 -1.95 6.09 -0.06
N TYR A 42 -1.75 4.79 0.12
CA TYR A 42 -0.43 4.21 -0.01
C TYR A 42 -0.10 3.80 -1.43
N VAL A 43 -1.12 3.59 -2.27
CA VAL A 43 -0.91 3.26 -3.67
C VAL A 43 -1.89 4.04 -4.52
N ARG A 44 -1.57 4.14 -5.80
CA ARG A 44 -2.50 4.73 -6.75
C ARG A 44 -2.35 4.01 -8.07
N GLU A 45 -3.33 4.20 -8.94
CA GLU A 45 -3.31 3.57 -10.23
C GLU A 45 -2.86 4.58 -11.28
N VAL A 46 -1.88 4.20 -12.08
CA VAL A 46 -1.37 5.05 -13.14
C VAL A 46 -1.29 4.19 -14.38
N LEU A 47 -2.09 4.52 -15.37
CA LEU A 47 -2.09 3.82 -16.67
C LEU A 47 -2.27 2.31 -16.52
N GLY A 48 -3.15 1.94 -15.60
CA GLY A 48 -3.44 0.53 -15.39
C GLY A 48 -2.48 -0.20 -14.48
N ALA A 49 -1.47 0.49 -13.97
CA ALA A 49 -0.53 -0.14 -13.04
C ALA A 49 -0.72 0.46 -11.66
N ILE A 50 -0.48 -0.35 -10.65
CA ILE A 50 -0.55 0.09 -9.27
C ILE A 50 0.84 0.52 -8.84
N VAL A 51 0.98 1.74 -8.37
CA VAL A 51 2.29 2.25 -7.94
C VAL A 51 2.18 2.79 -6.54
N LEU A 52 3.30 2.79 -5.83
CA LEU A 52 3.34 3.33 -4.48
C LEU A 52 3.34 4.84 -4.52
N THR A 53 2.67 5.43 -3.53
CA THR A 53 2.80 6.86 -3.30
C THR A 53 3.96 7.08 -2.33
N ASP A 54 4.29 8.36 -2.10
CA ASP A 54 5.33 8.69 -1.12
C ASP A 54 4.96 8.15 0.26
N ASP A 55 3.69 8.23 0.62
CA ASP A 55 3.23 7.71 1.90
C ASP A 55 3.42 6.19 1.97
N GLY A 56 3.17 5.50 0.87
CA GLY A 56 3.39 4.06 0.83
C GLY A 56 4.85 3.70 1.00
N LEU A 57 5.73 4.45 0.37
CA LEU A 57 7.15 4.23 0.52
C LEU A 57 7.60 4.44 1.96
N GLN A 58 7.09 5.49 2.59
CA GLN A 58 7.43 5.74 3.98
C GLN A 58 6.93 4.63 4.88
N ARG A 59 5.76 4.10 4.59
CA ARG A 59 5.21 3.03 5.40
C ARG A 59 6.11 1.80 5.36
N ILE A 60 6.60 1.45 4.18
CA ILE A 60 7.50 0.34 4.04
C ILE A 60 8.82 0.61 4.75
N ALA A 61 9.32 1.83 4.65
CA ALA A 61 10.60 2.19 5.25
C ALA A 61 10.55 2.11 6.76
N THR A 62 9.40 2.39 7.37
CA THR A 62 9.28 2.29 8.81
C THR A 62 9.17 0.84 9.28
N GLY A 63 8.89 -0.08 8.38
CA GLY A 63 8.82 -1.48 8.72
C GLY A 63 7.56 -1.88 9.46
N LYS A 64 6.55 -1.07 9.42
CA LYS A 64 5.35 -1.38 10.19
C LYS A 64 4.08 -1.32 9.37
#